data_a3dccc497e2cd6370b32271c8120a053
#
_entry.id   a3dccc497e2cd6370b32271c8120a053
#
_cell.length_a   1.000
_cell.length_b   1.000
_cell.length_c   1.000
_cell.angle_alpha   90.00
_cell.angle_beta   90.00
_cell.angle_gamma   90.00
#
_symmetry.space_group_name_H-M   'P 1'
#
loop_
_entity.id
_entity.type
_entity.pdbx_description
1 polymer ?
#
loop_
_entity_poly.entity_id
_entity_poly.type
_entity_poly.pdbx_seq_one_letter_code
_entity_poly.pdbx_strand_id
1 'polypeptide(L)'
;MCIRDRGTGVGLKNKIGDKVAAFSGHVRVTALGNSQHQETPKPLDNAILYQNQLQQLPNTLVVQPVAYVPGVILNNTAFDGIVFKGIDECFNSDFFYFFGVSETLTVPTKNEIWISRELAKKLSIKLGDRVPLYFASSQTTMPKRRSCTIVGLFETGFADYDDTYVIGHLDIVRSLYGWDENQVGAFEIFLSDDTNLDLDTNDIYDSIDAIVDVQHVEAQFPEIFNWIRLFGTNISLIIIIMIIVGGVNMITALLVLILEQTQLVGITRVLGAKAGSLQQLFLIQGAYLIGVGLVWGNLIGLSLLFIQQKTGFVSLDPNTYYVKEVPVYMDVTTVLWLNGLTLAVCMVLLVLPSFIISRIPPTQVLKINP
;
A
#
# COMPACT_ATOMS: atom_id res chain seq x y z
N MET A 1 17.73 -8.80 -7.85
CA MET A 1 17.51 -7.92 -6.69
C MET A 1 16.47 -6.84 -7.00
N CYS A 2 16.63 -6.00 -8.03
CA CYS A 2 15.64 -4.96 -8.38
C CYS A 2 14.19 -5.44 -8.52
N ILE A 3 13.95 -6.60 -9.14
CA ILE A 3 12.61 -7.17 -9.33
C ILE A 3 11.98 -7.54 -7.99
N ARG A 4 12.76 -8.13 -7.10
CA ARG A 4 12.30 -8.48 -5.74
C ARG A 4 11.89 -7.23 -4.96
N ASP A 5 12.75 -6.21 -4.94
CA ASP A 5 12.52 -5.02 -4.12
C ASP A 5 11.31 -4.21 -4.61
N ARG A 6 11.10 -4.14 -5.94
CA ARG A 6 9.90 -3.50 -6.50
C ARG A 6 8.64 -4.34 -6.29
N GLY A 7 8.70 -5.66 -6.48
CA GLY A 7 7.57 -6.56 -6.25
C GLY A 7 7.06 -6.52 -4.81
N THR A 8 7.97 -6.48 -3.83
CA THR A 8 7.60 -6.36 -2.41
C THR A 8 7.07 -4.98 -2.06
N GLY A 9 7.66 -3.90 -2.62
CA GLY A 9 7.23 -2.53 -2.34
C GLY A 9 5.85 -2.21 -2.89
N VAL A 10 5.54 -2.61 -4.12
CA VAL A 10 4.20 -2.45 -4.71
C VAL A 10 3.19 -3.34 -3.98
N GLY A 11 3.56 -4.57 -3.65
CA GLY A 11 2.72 -5.47 -2.87
C GLY A 11 2.38 -4.92 -1.48
N LEU A 12 3.34 -4.29 -0.81
CA LEU A 12 3.13 -3.64 0.48
C LEU A 12 2.16 -2.45 0.35
N LYS A 13 2.39 -1.58 -0.65
CA LYS A 13 1.51 -0.43 -0.92
C LYS A 13 0.07 -0.87 -1.12
N ASN A 14 -0.16 -1.82 -2.03
CA ASN A 14 -1.51 -2.29 -2.36
C ASN A 14 -2.17 -2.93 -1.12
N LYS A 15 -1.50 -3.85 -0.45
CA LYS A 15 -2.07 -4.56 0.70
C LYS A 15 -2.38 -3.65 1.90
N ILE A 16 -1.58 -2.62 2.14
CA ILE A 16 -1.88 -1.62 3.18
C ILE A 16 -3.03 -0.73 2.72
N GLY A 17 -2.99 -0.25 1.47
CA GLY A 17 -4.07 0.56 0.89
C GLY A 17 -5.42 -0.15 0.96
N ASP A 18 -5.48 -1.41 0.52
CA ASP A 18 -6.69 -2.24 0.54
C ASP A 18 -7.21 -2.44 1.97
N LYS A 19 -6.33 -2.68 2.94
CA LYS A 19 -6.71 -2.80 4.34
C LYS A 19 -7.29 -1.50 4.91
N VAL A 20 -6.64 -0.36 4.64
CA VAL A 20 -7.13 0.94 5.11
C VAL A 20 -8.48 1.26 4.46
N ALA A 21 -8.61 1.00 3.15
CA ALA A 21 -9.86 1.16 2.43
C ALA A 21 -10.97 0.22 2.93
N ALA A 22 -10.64 -1.04 3.27
CA ALA A 22 -11.60 -1.98 3.86
C ALA A 22 -12.14 -1.50 5.22
N PHE A 23 -11.36 -0.74 5.99
CA PHE A 23 -11.80 -0.16 7.26
C PHE A 23 -12.58 1.14 7.10
N SER A 24 -12.19 2.03 6.18
CA SER A 24 -12.64 3.43 6.10
C SER A 24 -13.35 3.80 4.80
N GLY A 25 -13.48 2.85 3.85
CA GLY A 25 -13.90 3.14 2.48
C GLY A 25 -12.77 3.77 1.64
N HIS A 26 -12.90 3.75 0.32
CA HIS A 26 -11.99 4.43 -0.60
C HIS A 26 -12.21 5.94 -0.60
N VAL A 27 -13.46 6.37 -0.46
CA VAL A 27 -13.87 7.77 -0.36
C VAL A 27 -14.82 7.93 0.81
N ARG A 28 -14.64 9.00 1.57
CA ARG A 28 -15.54 9.40 2.66
C ARG A 28 -16.19 10.73 2.34
N VAL A 29 -17.51 10.79 2.54
CA VAL A 29 -18.31 12.01 2.42
C VAL A 29 -18.83 12.40 3.79
N THR A 30 -18.52 13.62 4.23
CA THR A 30 -18.94 14.17 5.53
C THR A 30 -19.56 15.55 5.38
N ALA A 31 -20.32 16.00 6.37
CA ALA A 31 -20.73 17.42 6.42
C ALA A 31 -19.51 18.32 6.57
N LEU A 32 -19.54 19.49 5.92
CA LEU A 32 -18.44 20.43 5.99
C LEU A 32 -18.13 20.83 7.43
N GLY A 33 -16.86 20.75 7.77
CA GLY A 33 -16.36 21.03 9.11
C GLY A 33 -16.30 19.80 10.02
N ASN A 34 -16.67 18.59 9.59
CA ASN A 34 -16.50 17.34 10.35
C ASN A 34 -15.10 16.72 10.22
N SER A 35 -14.19 17.35 9.50
CA SER A 35 -13.02 16.68 8.93
C SER A 35 -11.87 16.41 9.87
N GLN A 36 -11.77 16.95 11.07
CA GLN A 36 -10.51 16.76 11.79
C GLN A 36 -10.51 16.52 13.30
N HIS A 37 -11.42 16.95 14.13
CA HIS A 37 -11.29 16.76 15.62
C HIS A 37 -12.59 17.05 16.36
N GLN A 38 -13.67 16.36 16.04
CA GLN A 38 -14.95 16.78 16.57
C GLN A 38 -15.45 15.95 17.72
N GLU A 39 -15.70 16.66 18.82
CA GLU A 39 -16.41 16.10 19.97
C GLU A 39 -17.88 15.76 19.65
N THR A 40 -18.47 16.44 18.66
CA THR A 40 -19.84 16.18 18.22
C THR A 40 -19.97 16.29 16.71
N PRO A 41 -20.20 15.18 16.02
CA PRO A 41 -20.34 15.21 14.58
C PRO A 41 -21.64 15.95 14.17
N LYS A 42 -21.55 16.74 13.10
CA LYS A 42 -22.73 17.28 12.43
C LYS A 42 -23.32 16.22 11.53
N PRO A 43 -24.64 15.99 11.55
CA PRO A 43 -25.24 15.00 10.66
C PRO A 43 -25.27 15.51 9.21
N LEU A 44 -25.23 14.58 8.28
CA LEU A 44 -25.68 14.75 6.91
C LEU A 44 -27.17 14.43 6.88
N ASP A 45 -27.98 15.39 6.42
CA ASP A 45 -29.41 15.22 6.18
C ASP A 45 -29.67 14.49 4.85
N ASN A 46 -30.88 14.00 4.63
CA ASN A 46 -31.28 13.31 3.40
C ASN A 46 -30.43 12.08 3.06
N ALA A 47 -30.00 11.32 4.07
CA ALA A 47 -29.11 10.20 3.91
C ALA A 47 -29.63 9.15 2.90
N ILE A 48 -30.91 8.83 2.93
CA ILE A 48 -31.53 7.85 2.01
C ILE A 48 -31.43 8.32 0.55
N LEU A 49 -31.63 9.63 0.29
CA LEU A 49 -31.53 10.20 -1.05
C LEU A 49 -30.06 10.12 -1.55
N TYR A 50 -29.13 10.59 -0.75
CA TYR A 50 -27.72 10.61 -1.11
C TYR A 50 -27.13 9.20 -1.25
N GLN A 51 -27.50 8.27 -0.40
CA GLN A 51 -27.10 6.87 -0.53
C GLN A 51 -27.52 6.29 -1.89
N ASN A 52 -28.78 6.53 -2.31
CA ASN A 52 -29.27 6.07 -3.61
C ASN A 52 -28.54 6.74 -4.79
N GLN A 53 -28.26 8.03 -4.71
CA GLN A 53 -27.51 8.75 -5.75
C GLN A 53 -26.07 8.23 -5.88
N LEU A 54 -25.37 8.10 -4.76
CA LEU A 54 -24.00 7.61 -4.71
C LEU A 54 -23.87 6.16 -5.18
N GLN A 55 -24.88 5.32 -4.87
CA GLN A 55 -24.89 3.91 -5.31
C GLN A 55 -25.06 3.75 -6.83
N GLN A 56 -25.60 4.77 -7.52
CA GLN A 56 -25.79 4.75 -8.98
C GLN A 56 -24.56 5.24 -9.75
N LEU A 57 -23.55 5.77 -9.07
CA LEU A 57 -22.32 6.23 -9.73
C LEU A 57 -21.54 5.06 -10.33
N PRO A 58 -20.89 5.25 -11.47
CA PRO A 58 -20.03 4.24 -12.05
C PRO A 58 -18.91 3.90 -11.06
N ASN A 59 -18.48 2.64 -11.08
CA ASN A 59 -17.41 2.12 -10.21
C ASN A 59 -17.76 2.02 -8.71
N THR A 60 -18.91 2.46 -8.26
CA THR A 60 -19.35 2.31 -6.86
C THR A 60 -19.83 0.89 -6.59
N LEU A 61 -19.20 0.19 -5.66
CA LEU A 61 -19.58 -1.15 -5.22
C LEU A 61 -20.57 -1.08 -4.05
N VAL A 62 -20.22 -0.36 -3.01
CA VAL A 62 -21.02 -0.24 -1.77
C VAL A 62 -20.96 1.19 -1.26
N VAL A 63 -22.10 1.71 -0.81
CA VAL A 63 -22.20 2.96 -0.05
C VAL A 63 -22.71 2.65 1.34
N GLN A 64 -21.89 2.88 2.34
CA GLN A 64 -22.12 2.52 3.72
C GLN A 64 -22.32 3.77 4.56
N PRO A 65 -23.51 3.97 5.18
CA PRO A 65 -23.72 5.04 6.13
C PRO A 65 -23.02 4.72 7.45
N VAL A 66 -22.28 5.69 7.98
CA VAL A 66 -21.52 5.55 9.23
C VAL A 66 -21.61 6.80 10.10
N ALA A 67 -21.18 6.67 11.34
CA ALA A 67 -20.91 7.83 12.19
C ALA A 67 -19.72 7.55 13.10
N TYR A 68 -18.85 8.53 13.26
CA TYR A 68 -17.69 8.46 14.13
C TYR A 68 -17.88 9.39 15.32
N VAL A 69 -17.74 8.85 16.53
CA VAL A 69 -17.95 9.62 17.75
C VAL A 69 -16.86 9.29 18.76
N PRO A 70 -16.13 10.29 19.29
CA PRO A 70 -15.19 10.07 20.36
C PRO A 70 -15.92 9.70 21.65
N GLY A 71 -15.34 8.77 22.40
CA GLY A 71 -15.90 8.30 23.65
C GLY A 71 -14.83 7.73 24.57
N VAL A 72 -15.29 7.20 25.70
CA VAL A 72 -14.44 6.51 26.68
C VAL A 72 -15.11 5.18 27.03
N ILE A 73 -14.34 4.11 26.96
CA ILE A 73 -14.73 2.80 27.48
C ILE A 73 -14.16 2.63 28.88
N LEU A 74 -14.99 2.10 29.78
CA LEU A 74 -14.59 1.88 31.18
C LEU A 74 -14.78 0.41 31.55
N ASN A 75 -13.79 -0.18 32.21
CA ASN A 75 -13.96 -1.47 32.90
C ASN A 75 -13.36 -1.40 34.29
N ASN A 76 -14.22 -1.42 35.30
CA ASN A 76 -13.87 -1.39 36.75
C ASN A 76 -12.81 -0.33 37.11
N THR A 77 -11.53 -0.64 36.92
CA THR A 77 -10.38 0.20 37.26
C THR A 77 -9.61 0.74 36.09
N ALA A 78 -9.90 0.25 34.86
CA ALA A 78 -9.22 0.67 33.64
C ALA A 78 -10.18 1.44 32.72
N PHE A 79 -9.69 2.49 32.09
CA PHE A 79 -10.42 3.24 31.06
C PHE A 79 -9.51 3.55 29.89
N ASP A 80 -10.12 3.74 28.73
CA ASP A 80 -9.40 4.14 27.53
C ASP A 80 -10.26 5.07 26.66
N GLY A 81 -9.60 5.97 25.93
CA GLY A 81 -10.24 6.80 24.92
C GLY A 81 -10.51 5.97 23.66
N ILE A 82 -11.71 6.07 23.14
CA ILE A 82 -12.12 5.34 21.93
C ILE A 82 -12.76 6.25 20.90
N VAL A 83 -12.74 5.80 19.65
CA VAL A 83 -13.60 6.31 18.59
C VAL A 83 -14.65 5.24 18.28
N PHE A 84 -15.89 5.55 18.56
CA PHE A 84 -17.01 4.67 18.24
C PHE A 84 -17.40 4.84 16.78
N LYS A 85 -17.32 3.77 16.00
CA LYS A 85 -17.78 3.69 14.61
C LYS A 85 -19.15 3.04 14.58
N GLY A 86 -20.20 3.84 14.34
CA GLY A 86 -21.55 3.36 14.12
C GLY A 86 -21.72 2.87 12.68
N ILE A 87 -22.18 1.64 12.51
CA ILE A 87 -22.45 0.98 11.22
C ILE A 87 -23.90 0.50 11.16
N ASP A 88 -24.39 0.25 9.96
CA ASP A 88 -25.72 -0.31 9.72
C ASP A 88 -25.66 -1.66 8.98
N GLU A 89 -26.81 -2.10 8.45
CA GLU A 89 -26.96 -3.37 7.74
C GLU A 89 -26.23 -3.40 6.37
N CYS A 90 -25.90 -2.22 5.81
CA CYS A 90 -25.16 -2.09 4.55
C CYS A 90 -23.64 -2.24 4.73
N PHE A 91 -23.20 -2.82 5.83
CA PHE A 91 -21.78 -2.97 6.15
C PHE A 91 -21.06 -3.85 5.14
N ASN A 92 -19.88 -3.38 4.66
CA ASN A 92 -19.11 -4.10 3.65
C ASN A 92 -18.49 -5.39 4.22
N SER A 93 -18.75 -6.50 3.54
CA SER A 93 -18.23 -7.84 3.92
C SER A 93 -16.70 -7.97 3.81
N ASP A 94 -16.02 -7.11 3.05
CA ASP A 94 -14.56 -7.13 2.91
C ASP A 94 -13.85 -6.92 4.25
N PHE A 95 -14.49 -6.21 5.18
CA PHE A 95 -14.03 -6.08 6.55
C PHE A 95 -13.73 -7.44 7.20
N PHE A 96 -14.61 -8.41 7.05
CA PHE A 96 -14.45 -9.75 7.62
C PHE A 96 -13.27 -10.50 6.99
N TYR A 97 -13.08 -10.34 5.68
CA TYR A 97 -11.99 -10.98 4.95
C TYR A 97 -10.62 -10.42 5.38
N PHE A 98 -10.49 -9.09 5.45
CA PHE A 98 -9.21 -8.44 5.78
C PHE A 98 -8.82 -8.56 7.26
N PHE A 99 -9.79 -8.57 8.16
CA PHE A 99 -9.52 -8.45 9.59
C PHE A 99 -9.76 -9.74 10.39
N GLY A 100 -9.96 -10.86 9.70
CA GLY A 100 -10.02 -12.18 10.33
C GLY A 100 -11.11 -12.32 11.38
N VAL A 101 -12.19 -11.57 11.23
CA VAL A 101 -13.39 -11.69 12.06
C VAL A 101 -14.11 -12.97 11.65
N SER A 102 -14.58 -13.76 12.59
CA SER A 102 -15.28 -15.02 12.30
C SER A 102 -16.50 -14.76 11.39
N GLU A 103 -16.66 -15.52 10.32
CA GLU A 103 -17.77 -15.44 9.36
C GLU A 103 -19.18 -15.54 9.98
N THR A 104 -19.26 -15.92 11.25
CA THR A 104 -20.50 -16.02 12.02
C THR A 104 -20.92 -14.71 12.68
N LEU A 105 -20.14 -13.64 12.58
CA LEU A 105 -20.48 -12.37 13.19
C LEU A 105 -21.47 -11.61 12.29
N THR A 106 -22.69 -11.49 12.81
CA THR A 106 -23.71 -10.58 12.28
C THR A 106 -23.41 -9.14 12.68
N VAL A 107 -23.83 -8.17 11.88
CA VAL A 107 -23.75 -6.74 12.22
C VAL A 107 -24.29 -6.52 13.63
N PRO A 108 -23.59 -5.77 14.51
CA PRO A 108 -24.00 -5.55 15.88
C PRO A 108 -25.39 -4.92 15.96
N THR A 109 -26.24 -5.41 16.84
CA THR A 109 -27.54 -4.80 17.13
C THR A 109 -27.41 -3.57 18.06
N LYS A 110 -28.55 -2.91 18.39
CA LYS A 110 -28.58 -1.62 19.11
C LYS A 110 -27.79 -1.56 20.44
N ASN A 111 -27.49 -2.69 21.06
CA ASN A 111 -26.73 -2.73 22.32
C ASN A 111 -25.50 -3.65 22.25
N GLU A 112 -25.07 -3.97 21.04
CA GLU A 112 -23.94 -4.84 20.78
C GLU A 112 -22.79 -4.06 20.16
N ILE A 113 -21.57 -4.50 20.47
CA ILE A 113 -20.35 -3.90 19.95
C ILE A 113 -19.31 -4.96 19.59
N TRP A 114 -18.48 -4.62 18.65
CA TRP A 114 -17.20 -5.29 18.40
C TRP A 114 -16.06 -4.42 18.92
N ILE A 115 -15.09 -5.06 19.54
CA ILE A 115 -13.85 -4.40 19.98
C ILE A 115 -12.64 -5.12 19.41
N SER A 116 -11.50 -4.47 19.36
CA SER A 116 -10.28 -5.13 18.96
C SER A 116 -9.80 -6.11 20.03
N ARG A 117 -9.00 -7.10 19.61
CA ARG A 117 -8.34 -8.04 20.53
C ARG A 117 -7.38 -7.33 21.47
N GLU A 118 -6.68 -6.29 20.96
CA GLU A 118 -5.72 -5.51 21.72
C GLU A 118 -6.41 -4.68 22.82
N LEU A 119 -7.48 -3.96 22.47
CA LEU A 119 -8.27 -3.19 23.42
C LEU A 119 -8.93 -4.11 24.49
N ALA A 120 -9.44 -5.28 24.06
CA ALA A 120 -10.00 -6.29 24.98
C ALA A 120 -8.97 -6.77 26.00
N LYS A 121 -7.74 -7.05 25.55
CA LYS A 121 -6.63 -7.47 26.40
C LYS A 121 -6.18 -6.35 27.34
N LYS A 122 -6.04 -5.13 26.83
CA LYS A 122 -5.64 -3.93 27.61
C LYS A 122 -6.61 -3.64 28.75
N LEU A 123 -7.90 -3.76 28.51
CA LEU A 123 -8.95 -3.53 29.48
C LEU A 123 -9.36 -4.78 30.27
N SER A 124 -8.74 -5.94 29.99
CA SER A 124 -9.10 -7.25 30.60
C SER A 124 -10.59 -7.59 30.44
N ILE A 125 -11.15 -7.34 29.26
CA ILE A 125 -12.56 -7.57 28.91
C ILE A 125 -12.64 -8.81 28.01
N LYS A 126 -13.75 -9.57 28.13
CA LYS A 126 -13.99 -10.79 27.38
C LYS A 126 -15.24 -10.68 26.52
N LEU A 127 -15.32 -11.57 25.53
CA LEU A 127 -16.52 -11.76 24.72
C LEU A 127 -17.71 -12.09 25.65
N GLY A 128 -18.85 -11.40 25.46
CA GLY A 128 -20.04 -11.53 26.27
C GLY A 128 -20.11 -10.55 27.45
N ASP A 129 -19.02 -9.88 27.81
CA ASP A 129 -19.02 -8.89 28.86
C ASP A 129 -19.85 -7.66 28.50
N ARG A 130 -20.43 -7.03 29.50
CA ARG A 130 -21.20 -5.80 29.35
C ARG A 130 -20.41 -4.60 29.86
N VAL A 131 -20.09 -3.67 28.98
CA VAL A 131 -19.22 -2.53 29.27
C VAL A 131 -19.95 -1.20 29.08
N PRO A 132 -19.72 -0.22 29.97
CA PRO A 132 -20.22 1.13 29.81
C PRO A 132 -19.33 1.92 28.88
N LEU A 133 -19.95 2.58 27.89
CA LEU A 133 -19.36 3.57 27.01
C LEU A 133 -19.87 4.96 27.42
N TYR A 134 -18.99 5.93 27.45
CA TYR A 134 -19.29 7.31 27.78
C TYR A 134 -18.97 8.21 26.60
N PHE A 135 -19.93 9.05 26.20
CA PHE A 135 -19.81 9.95 25.07
C PHE A 135 -19.97 11.40 25.48
N ALA A 136 -19.21 12.29 24.88
CA ALA A 136 -19.39 13.72 25.04
C ALA A 136 -20.79 14.14 24.58
N SER A 137 -21.38 15.12 25.24
CA SER A 137 -22.66 15.69 24.85
C SER A 137 -22.54 17.17 24.65
N SER A 138 -22.96 17.68 23.48
CA SER A 138 -23.03 19.11 23.19
C SER A 138 -24.12 19.84 23.99
N GLN A 139 -25.11 19.09 24.51
CA GLN A 139 -26.27 19.67 25.17
C GLN A 139 -26.19 19.64 26.71
N THR A 140 -25.30 18.83 27.28
CA THR A 140 -25.18 18.68 28.74
C THR A 140 -23.70 18.55 29.15
N THR A 141 -23.37 19.09 30.31
CA THR A 141 -22.02 18.96 30.90
C THR A 141 -21.70 17.52 31.33
N MET A 142 -22.71 16.67 31.46
CA MET A 142 -22.52 15.27 31.84
C MET A 142 -22.44 14.36 30.62
N PRO A 143 -21.46 13.44 30.58
CA PRO A 143 -21.33 12.49 29.48
C PRO A 143 -22.53 11.56 29.42
N LYS A 144 -23.00 11.25 28.22
CA LYS A 144 -24.06 10.27 28.00
C LYS A 144 -23.49 8.87 28.10
N ARG A 145 -24.08 8.04 28.96
CA ARG A 145 -23.68 6.65 29.17
C ARG A 145 -24.52 5.70 28.31
N ARG A 146 -23.86 4.74 27.65
CA ARG A 146 -24.48 3.57 27.01
C ARG A 146 -23.81 2.29 27.55
N SER A 147 -24.59 1.25 27.75
CA SER A 147 -24.08 -0.05 28.21
C SER A 147 -24.26 -1.06 27.07
N CYS A 148 -23.15 -1.54 26.52
CA CYS A 148 -23.13 -2.43 25.36
C CYS A 148 -22.51 -3.78 25.73
N THR A 149 -22.95 -4.84 25.04
CA THR A 149 -22.42 -6.19 25.17
C THR A 149 -21.42 -6.46 24.06
N ILE A 150 -20.28 -7.03 24.37
CA ILE A 150 -19.26 -7.39 23.41
C ILE A 150 -19.65 -8.71 22.73
N VAL A 151 -19.94 -8.65 21.43
CA VAL A 151 -20.36 -9.82 20.65
C VAL A 151 -19.30 -10.25 19.64
N GLY A 152 -18.25 -9.45 19.43
CA GLY A 152 -17.19 -9.77 18.47
C GLY A 152 -15.85 -9.17 18.83
N LEU A 153 -14.80 -9.87 18.40
CA LEU A 153 -13.41 -9.40 18.49
C LEU A 153 -12.83 -9.37 17.09
N PHE A 154 -12.24 -8.22 16.72
CA PHE A 154 -11.53 -8.04 15.45
C PHE A 154 -10.04 -7.73 15.66
N GLU A 155 -9.24 -7.82 14.62
CA GLU A 155 -7.82 -7.46 14.62
C GLU A 155 -7.46 -6.88 13.25
N THR A 156 -7.23 -5.56 13.20
CA THR A 156 -6.88 -4.89 11.93
C THR A 156 -5.41 -5.05 11.59
N GLY A 157 -4.57 -5.22 12.60
CA GLY A 157 -3.12 -5.20 12.50
C GLY A 157 -2.56 -3.78 12.32
N PHE A 158 -3.40 -2.76 12.55
CA PHE A 158 -2.98 -1.36 12.69
C PHE A 158 -3.13 -0.99 14.17
N ALA A 159 -2.02 -0.74 14.85
CA ALA A 159 -2.03 -0.47 16.29
C ALA A 159 -2.98 0.69 16.64
N ASP A 160 -2.95 1.77 15.86
CA ASP A 160 -3.79 2.95 16.08
C ASP A 160 -5.29 2.63 15.96
N TYR A 161 -5.68 1.69 15.07
CA TYR A 161 -7.07 1.28 14.94
C TYR A 161 -7.46 0.31 16.03
N ASP A 162 -6.60 -0.67 16.29
CA ASP A 162 -6.85 -1.70 17.28
C ASP A 162 -6.89 -1.14 18.72
N ASP A 163 -6.15 -0.07 18.99
CA ASP A 163 -6.18 0.62 20.29
C ASP A 163 -7.35 1.60 20.45
N THR A 164 -7.94 2.05 19.33
CA THR A 164 -8.84 3.23 19.39
C THR A 164 -10.27 2.90 18.98
N TYR A 165 -10.49 2.04 17.98
CA TYR A 165 -11.83 1.89 17.41
C TYR A 165 -12.68 0.83 18.11
N VAL A 166 -13.95 1.20 18.35
CA VAL A 166 -15.03 0.30 18.78
C VAL A 166 -16.14 0.41 17.73
N ILE A 167 -16.63 -0.73 17.25
CA ILE A 167 -17.65 -0.78 16.20
C ILE A 167 -18.98 -1.21 16.82
N GLY A 168 -20.05 -0.51 16.50
CA GLY A 168 -21.40 -0.84 16.95
C GLY A 168 -22.48 -0.30 16.02
N HIS A 169 -23.74 -0.45 16.40
CA HIS A 169 -24.86 -0.03 15.57
C HIS A 169 -25.00 1.49 15.49
N LEU A 170 -25.31 2.02 14.30
CA LEU A 170 -25.49 3.46 14.04
C LEU A 170 -26.59 4.10 14.90
N ASP A 171 -27.61 3.37 15.25
CA ASP A 171 -28.71 3.85 16.12
C ASP A 171 -28.25 4.25 17.54
N ILE A 172 -27.10 3.75 18.00
CA ILE A 172 -26.49 4.22 19.25
C ILE A 172 -26.16 5.69 19.10
N VAL A 173 -25.52 6.08 18.00
CA VAL A 173 -25.15 7.47 17.71
C VAL A 173 -26.38 8.34 17.50
N ARG A 174 -27.34 7.87 16.69
CA ARG A 174 -28.62 8.56 16.48
C ARG A 174 -29.32 8.87 17.81
N SER A 175 -29.41 7.88 18.71
CA SER A 175 -30.01 8.06 20.04
C SER A 175 -29.22 8.98 20.97
N LEU A 176 -27.90 9.09 20.80
CA LEU A 176 -27.03 9.99 21.58
C LEU A 176 -27.24 11.46 21.18
N TYR A 177 -27.33 11.72 19.90
CA TYR A 177 -27.35 13.11 19.38
C TYR A 177 -28.76 13.58 18.97
N GLY A 178 -29.76 12.69 19.06
CA GLY A 178 -31.16 13.01 18.67
C GLY A 178 -31.35 13.09 17.18
N TRP A 179 -30.56 12.32 16.43
CA TRP A 179 -30.69 12.23 14.97
C TRP A 179 -31.86 11.34 14.60
N ASP A 180 -32.51 11.65 13.50
CA ASP A 180 -33.53 10.80 12.89
C ASP A 180 -32.92 9.70 11.99
N GLU A 181 -33.77 8.85 11.43
CA GLU A 181 -33.34 7.75 10.57
C GLU A 181 -32.73 8.22 9.24
N ASN A 182 -33.05 9.45 8.82
CA ASN A 182 -32.54 10.05 7.58
C ASN A 182 -31.26 10.89 7.80
N GLN A 183 -30.64 10.74 8.95
CA GLN A 183 -29.41 11.45 9.33
C GLN A 183 -28.28 10.45 9.60
N VAL A 184 -27.08 10.76 9.06
CA VAL A 184 -25.84 9.98 9.25
C VAL A 184 -24.66 10.89 9.48
N GLY A 185 -23.57 10.37 10.04
CA GLY A 185 -22.35 11.16 10.26
C GLY A 185 -21.51 11.31 9.00
N ALA A 186 -21.48 10.25 8.19
CA ALA A 186 -20.69 10.19 6.96
C ALA A 186 -21.20 9.05 6.06
N PHE A 187 -20.77 9.06 4.79
CA PHE A 187 -20.82 7.91 3.91
C PHE A 187 -19.40 7.42 3.65
N GLU A 188 -19.20 6.11 3.72
CA GLU A 188 -18.02 5.43 3.24
C GLU A 188 -18.36 4.74 1.92
N ILE A 189 -17.61 5.05 0.88
CA ILE A 189 -17.84 4.57 -0.48
C ILE A 189 -16.72 3.62 -0.84
N PHE A 190 -17.10 2.41 -1.24
CA PHE A 190 -16.20 1.38 -1.73
C PHE A 190 -16.26 1.36 -3.25
N LEU A 191 -15.10 1.52 -3.88
CA LEU A 191 -14.96 1.57 -5.33
C LEU A 191 -14.33 0.27 -5.85
N SER A 192 -14.46 0.01 -7.15
CA SER A 192 -13.81 -1.14 -7.79
C SER A 192 -12.30 -0.91 -7.96
N ASP A 193 -11.52 -2.01 -8.08
CA ASP A 193 -10.03 -1.96 -8.08
C ASP A 193 -9.41 -1.18 -9.26
N ASP A 194 -10.14 -0.98 -10.37
CA ASP A 194 -9.62 -0.36 -11.60
C ASP A 194 -9.88 1.16 -11.68
N THR A 195 -10.12 1.83 -10.55
CA THR A 195 -10.59 3.22 -10.53
C THR A 195 -9.48 4.24 -10.37
N ASN A 196 -9.72 5.44 -10.91
CA ASN A 196 -8.91 6.63 -10.63
C ASN A 196 -9.55 7.40 -9.47
N LEU A 197 -9.01 7.25 -8.27
CA LEU A 197 -9.54 7.85 -7.03
C LEU A 197 -9.81 9.36 -7.13
N ASP A 198 -8.96 10.10 -7.86
CA ASP A 198 -9.13 11.55 -8.00
C ASP A 198 -10.34 11.90 -8.88
N LEU A 199 -10.57 11.17 -9.98
CA LEU A 199 -11.71 11.40 -10.86
C LEU A 199 -13.02 10.99 -10.18
N ASP A 200 -13.05 9.79 -9.59
CA ASP A 200 -14.24 9.29 -8.89
C ASP A 200 -14.60 10.17 -7.68
N THR A 201 -13.61 10.75 -6.98
CA THR A 201 -13.85 11.68 -5.88
C THR A 201 -14.55 12.96 -6.37
N ASN A 202 -14.17 13.48 -7.54
CA ASN A 202 -14.83 14.65 -8.14
C ASN A 202 -16.25 14.34 -8.59
N ASP A 203 -16.48 13.17 -9.20
CA ASP A 203 -17.82 12.74 -9.62
C ASP A 203 -18.76 12.55 -8.41
N ILE A 204 -18.24 12.04 -7.31
CA ILE A 204 -18.94 11.93 -6.04
C ILE A 204 -19.31 13.32 -5.51
N TYR A 205 -18.35 14.27 -5.50
CA TYR A 205 -18.61 15.63 -5.04
C TYR A 205 -19.70 16.33 -5.86
N ASP A 206 -19.66 16.18 -7.19
CA ASP A 206 -20.62 16.81 -8.11
C ASP A 206 -22.02 16.18 -8.03
N SER A 207 -22.13 14.96 -7.49
CA SER A 207 -23.41 14.24 -7.37
C SER A 207 -24.25 14.64 -6.16
N ILE A 208 -23.70 15.42 -5.22
CA ILE A 208 -24.37 15.79 -3.97
C ILE A 208 -24.61 17.30 -3.94
N ASP A 209 -25.89 17.72 -3.87
CA ASP A 209 -26.28 19.14 -3.80
C ASP A 209 -26.09 19.78 -2.42
N ALA A 210 -25.33 19.16 -1.53
CA ALA A 210 -25.05 19.66 -0.19
C ALA A 210 -23.64 20.21 -0.06
N ILE A 211 -23.42 21.06 0.93
CA ILE A 211 -22.07 21.51 1.31
C ILE A 211 -21.39 20.39 2.09
N VAL A 212 -20.68 19.53 1.38
CA VAL A 212 -19.99 18.34 1.90
C VAL A 212 -18.48 18.46 1.76
N ASP A 213 -17.77 17.70 2.59
CA ASP A 213 -16.35 17.44 2.45
C ASP A 213 -16.17 16.01 1.94
N VAL A 214 -15.56 15.87 0.76
CA VAL A 214 -15.31 14.59 0.11
C VAL A 214 -13.82 14.34 0.12
N GLN A 215 -13.40 13.29 0.81
CA GLN A 215 -12.00 12.95 0.98
C GLN A 215 -11.74 11.51 0.57
N HIS A 216 -10.78 11.30 -0.34
CA HIS A 216 -10.28 9.96 -0.62
C HIS A 216 -9.40 9.44 0.53
N VAL A 217 -9.24 8.12 0.61
CA VAL A 217 -8.53 7.44 1.70
C VAL A 217 -7.10 7.95 1.93
N GLU A 218 -6.37 8.33 0.87
CA GLU A 218 -5.02 8.87 1.01
C GLU A 218 -4.99 10.23 1.72
N ALA A 219 -6.04 11.06 1.54
CA ALA A 219 -6.18 12.34 2.23
C ALA A 219 -6.65 12.19 3.68
N GLN A 220 -7.41 11.13 3.98
CA GLN A 220 -7.85 10.84 5.35
C GLN A 220 -6.70 10.35 6.25
N PHE A 221 -5.76 9.58 5.69
CA PHE A 221 -4.64 8.95 6.41
C PHE A 221 -3.28 9.34 5.82
N PRO A 222 -2.94 10.64 5.79
CA PRO A 222 -1.75 11.14 5.12
C PRO A 222 -0.45 10.56 5.70
N GLU A 223 -0.41 10.21 6.98
CA GLU A 223 0.77 9.64 7.62
C GLU A 223 1.11 8.27 7.05
N ILE A 224 0.12 7.38 6.91
CA ILE A 224 0.29 6.04 6.36
C ILE A 224 0.72 6.13 4.89
N PHE A 225 0.01 6.91 4.08
CA PHE A 225 0.29 7.00 2.65
C PHE A 225 1.57 7.77 2.33
N ASN A 226 1.95 8.77 3.12
CA ASN A 226 3.25 9.43 3.02
C ASN A 226 4.40 8.45 3.35
N TRP A 227 4.25 7.64 4.40
CA TRP A 227 5.21 6.60 4.73
C TRP A 227 5.37 5.59 3.59
N ILE A 228 4.26 5.10 3.01
CA ILE A 228 4.27 4.21 1.84
C ILE A 228 4.99 4.87 0.64
N ARG A 229 4.75 6.15 0.40
CA ARG A 229 5.39 6.92 -0.69
C ARG A 229 6.89 7.06 -0.50
N LEU A 230 7.32 7.37 0.72
CA LEU A 230 8.74 7.40 1.08
C LEU A 230 9.40 6.04 0.89
N PHE A 231 8.73 4.96 1.26
CA PHE A 231 9.20 3.59 1.04
C PHE A 231 9.39 3.29 -0.44
N GLY A 232 8.42 3.66 -1.30
CA GLY A 232 8.53 3.54 -2.75
C GLY A 232 9.69 4.35 -3.34
N THR A 233 9.93 5.55 -2.83
CA THR A 233 11.06 6.41 -3.24
C THR A 233 12.40 5.77 -2.87
N ASN A 234 12.53 5.21 -1.68
CA ASN A 234 13.73 4.50 -1.24
C ASN A 234 14.03 3.27 -2.12
N ILE A 235 13.00 2.49 -2.47
CA ILE A 235 13.15 1.36 -3.39
C ILE A 235 13.64 1.82 -4.76
N SER A 236 13.08 2.89 -5.31
CA SER A 236 13.52 3.45 -6.60
C SER A 236 14.98 3.89 -6.56
N LEU A 237 15.40 4.54 -5.48
CA LEU A 237 16.79 4.95 -5.26
C LEU A 237 17.73 3.73 -5.19
N ILE A 238 17.35 2.69 -4.47
CA ILE A 238 18.13 1.45 -4.40
C ILE A 238 18.27 0.82 -5.78
N ILE A 239 17.20 0.77 -6.60
CA ILE A 239 17.23 0.24 -7.96
C ILE A 239 18.21 1.04 -8.84
N ILE A 240 18.18 2.36 -8.77
CA ILE A 240 19.09 3.24 -9.52
C ILE A 240 20.55 2.95 -9.13
N ILE A 241 20.85 2.92 -7.83
CA ILE A 241 22.21 2.63 -7.33
C ILE A 241 22.66 1.25 -7.82
N MET A 242 21.81 0.24 -7.76
CA MET A 242 22.14 -1.11 -8.21
C MET A 242 22.44 -1.20 -9.70
N ILE A 243 21.67 -0.46 -10.53
CA ILE A 243 21.95 -0.37 -11.97
C ILE A 243 23.30 0.29 -12.22
N ILE A 244 23.62 1.37 -11.51
CA ILE A 244 24.93 2.05 -11.62
C ILE A 244 26.05 1.12 -11.22
N VAL A 245 25.96 0.46 -10.08
CA VAL A 245 27.00 -0.48 -9.59
C VAL A 245 27.17 -1.65 -10.55
N GLY A 246 26.06 -2.22 -11.06
CA GLY A 246 26.08 -3.26 -12.06
C GLY A 246 26.75 -2.79 -13.37
N GLY A 247 26.46 -1.57 -13.79
CA GLY A 247 27.09 -0.95 -14.96
C GLY A 247 28.61 -0.76 -14.80
N VAL A 248 29.06 -0.25 -13.64
CA VAL A 248 30.49 -0.10 -13.34
C VAL A 248 31.22 -1.45 -13.34
N ASN A 249 30.62 -2.47 -12.71
CA ASN A 249 31.16 -3.81 -12.73
C ASN A 249 31.27 -4.38 -14.15
N MET A 250 30.29 -4.09 -15.00
CA MET A 250 30.30 -4.53 -16.39
C MET A 250 31.36 -3.80 -17.23
N ILE A 251 31.58 -2.50 -16.97
CA ILE A 251 32.69 -1.73 -17.58
C ILE A 251 34.02 -2.40 -17.24
N THR A 252 34.24 -2.73 -15.97
CA THR A 252 35.46 -3.38 -15.50
C THR A 252 35.66 -4.76 -16.15
N ALA A 253 34.60 -5.58 -16.20
CA ALA A 253 34.65 -6.88 -16.87
C ALA A 253 35.00 -6.78 -18.34
N LEU A 254 34.40 -5.80 -19.06
CA LEU A 254 34.69 -5.58 -20.47
C LEU A 254 36.14 -5.08 -20.68
N LEU A 255 36.64 -4.18 -19.81
CA LEU A 255 38.04 -3.73 -19.88
C LEU A 255 39.02 -4.87 -19.71
N VAL A 256 38.80 -5.77 -18.73
CA VAL A 256 39.66 -6.95 -18.53
C VAL A 256 39.62 -7.83 -19.78
N LEU A 257 38.45 -8.10 -20.33
CA LEU A 257 38.27 -8.90 -21.52
C LEU A 257 38.97 -8.29 -22.76
N ILE A 258 38.92 -6.96 -22.92
CA ILE A 258 39.65 -6.24 -23.98
C ILE A 258 41.16 -6.38 -23.79
N LEU A 259 41.63 -6.24 -22.55
CA LEU A 259 43.07 -6.36 -22.23
C LEU A 259 43.59 -7.79 -22.45
N GLU A 260 42.85 -8.82 -22.11
CA GLU A 260 43.18 -10.21 -22.37
C GLU A 260 43.23 -10.54 -23.86
N GLN A 261 42.37 -9.89 -24.68
CA GLN A 261 42.28 -10.14 -26.10
C GLN A 261 43.04 -9.11 -26.95
N THR A 262 43.90 -8.27 -26.36
CA THR A 262 44.66 -7.23 -27.11
C THR A 262 45.50 -7.79 -28.24
N GLN A 263 46.06 -8.98 -28.07
CA GLN A 263 46.84 -9.64 -29.16
C GLN A 263 45.95 -10.01 -30.35
N LEU A 264 44.77 -10.56 -30.12
CA LEU A 264 43.78 -10.89 -31.16
C LEU A 264 43.32 -9.60 -31.91
N VAL A 265 43.05 -8.53 -31.14
CA VAL A 265 42.70 -7.21 -31.69
C VAL A 265 43.80 -6.66 -32.58
N GLY A 266 45.07 -6.79 -32.14
CA GLY A 266 46.22 -6.34 -32.93
C GLY A 266 46.38 -7.11 -34.23
N ILE A 267 46.32 -8.42 -34.21
CA ILE A 267 46.45 -9.29 -35.37
C ILE A 267 45.28 -8.99 -36.37
N THR A 268 44.06 -8.91 -35.92
CA THR A 268 42.89 -8.62 -36.77
C THR A 268 42.97 -7.24 -37.42
N ARG A 269 43.53 -6.23 -36.71
CA ARG A 269 43.75 -4.90 -37.30
C ARG A 269 44.83 -4.91 -38.37
N VAL A 270 45.90 -5.67 -38.18
CA VAL A 270 46.96 -5.83 -39.25
C VAL A 270 46.36 -6.50 -40.50
N LEU A 271 45.41 -7.44 -40.30
CA LEU A 271 44.68 -8.08 -41.41
C LEU A 271 43.60 -7.19 -42.04
N GLY A 272 43.47 -5.93 -41.59
CA GLY A 272 42.59 -4.92 -42.25
C GLY A 272 41.21 -4.75 -41.59
N ALA A 273 40.97 -5.32 -40.41
CA ALA A 273 39.69 -5.11 -39.72
C ALA A 273 39.50 -3.65 -39.31
N LYS A 274 38.30 -3.11 -39.58
CA LYS A 274 37.95 -1.73 -39.16
C LYS A 274 37.70 -1.69 -37.64
N ALA A 275 38.10 -0.57 -37.01
CA ALA A 275 37.90 -0.35 -35.57
C ALA A 275 36.43 -0.53 -35.14
N GLY A 276 35.49 -0.06 -35.95
CA GLY A 276 34.06 -0.20 -35.66
C GLY A 276 33.57 -1.65 -35.62
N SER A 277 34.11 -2.53 -36.47
CA SER A 277 33.76 -3.94 -36.49
C SER A 277 34.22 -4.65 -35.20
N LEU A 278 35.40 -4.28 -34.69
CA LEU A 278 35.90 -4.78 -33.41
C LEU A 278 35.08 -4.24 -32.23
N GLN A 279 34.71 -2.97 -32.27
CA GLN A 279 33.80 -2.42 -31.23
C GLN A 279 32.47 -3.16 -31.20
N GLN A 280 31.85 -3.43 -32.35
CA GLN A 280 30.60 -4.19 -32.43
C GLN A 280 30.75 -5.60 -31.85
N LEU A 281 31.87 -6.28 -32.13
CA LEU A 281 32.13 -7.61 -31.60
C LEU A 281 32.15 -7.61 -30.05
N PHE A 282 32.86 -6.66 -29.44
CA PHE A 282 32.92 -6.53 -27.99
C PHE A 282 31.58 -6.08 -27.35
N LEU A 283 30.82 -5.22 -28.04
CA LEU A 283 29.48 -4.84 -27.62
C LEU A 283 28.52 -6.05 -27.62
N ILE A 284 28.58 -6.88 -28.69
CA ILE A 284 27.77 -8.10 -28.79
C ILE A 284 28.16 -9.08 -27.67
N GLN A 285 29.45 -9.23 -27.39
CA GLN A 285 29.93 -10.08 -26.32
C GLN A 285 29.49 -9.57 -24.94
N GLY A 286 29.53 -8.25 -24.72
CA GLY A 286 28.98 -7.60 -23.52
C GLY A 286 27.48 -7.80 -23.40
N ALA A 287 26.73 -7.64 -24.50
CA ALA A 287 25.28 -7.87 -24.52
C ALA A 287 24.94 -9.35 -24.17
N TYR A 288 25.72 -10.28 -24.68
CA TYR A 288 25.56 -11.70 -24.34
C TYR A 288 25.77 -11.97 -22.84
N LEU A 289 26.83 -11.40 -22.25
CA LEU A 289 27.11 -11.54 -20.82
C LEU A 289 25.99 -10.93 -19.95
N ILE A 290 25.51 -9.73 -20.33
CA ILE A 290 24.36 -9.09 -19.66
C ILE A 290 23.13 -9.99 -19.78
N GLY A 291 22.84 -10.51 -20.98
CA GLY A 291 21.70 -11.39 -21.23
C GLY A 291 21.72 -12.65 -20.35
N VAL A 292 22.85 -13.31 -20.28
CA VAL A 292 23.04 -14.49 -19.40
C VAL A 292 22.86 -14.10 -17.92
N GLY A 293 23.44 -12.96 -17.51
CA GLY A 293 23.26 -12.44 -16.15
C GLY A 293 21.82 -12.12 -15.81
N LEU A 294 21.06 -11.54 -16.74
CA LEU A 294 19.63 -11.24 -16.58
C LEU A 294 18.82 -12.54 -16.44
N VAL A 295 19.09 -13.57 -17.25
CA VAL A 295 18.38 -14.86 -17.17
C VAL A 295 18.60 -15.49 -15.79
N TRP A 296 19.83 -15.61 -15.33
CA TRP A 296 20.13 -16.16 -14.01
C TRP A 296 19.60 -15.29 -12.88
N GLY A 297 19.72 -13.97 -13.01
CA GLY A 297 19.21 -13.02 -12.03
C GLY A 297 17.68 -13.09 -11.89
N ASN A 298 16.96 -13.22 -13.01
CA ASN A 298 15.51 -13.42 -13.00
C ASN A 298 15.12 -14.77 -12.39
N LEU A 299 15.81 -15.84 -12.76
CA LEU A 299 15.52 -17.18 -12.25
C LEU A 299 15.64 -17.23 -10.73
N ILE A 300 16.72 -16.70 -10.18
CA ILE A 300 16.94 -16.65 -8.72
C ILE A 300 15.94 -15.69 -8.06
N GLY A 301 15.79 -14.48 -8.62
CA GLY A 301 14.91 -13.46 -8.05
C GLY A 301 13.45 -13.88 -8.01
N LEU A 302 12.91 -14.39 -9.12
CA LEU A 302 11.53 -14.86 -9.20
C LEU A 302 11.30 -16.13 -8.34
N SER A 303 12.30 -17.02 -8.24
CA SER A 303 12.21 -18.20 -7.36
C SER A 303 12.11 -17.77 -5.89
N LEU A 304 12.88 -16.78 -5.45
CA LEU A 304 12.80 -16.27 -4.08
C LEU A 304 11.45 -15.61 -3.80
N LEU A 305 10.93 -14.82 -4.75
CA LEU A 305 9.59 -14.22 -4.63
C LEU A 305 8.49 -15.28 -4.54
N PHE A 306 8.57 -16.31 -5.37
CA PHE A 306 7.61 -17.42 -5.36
C PHE A 306 7.63 -18.22 -4.05
N ILE A 307 8.83 -18.46 -3.51
CA ILE A 307 9.00 -19.10 -2.19
C ILE A 307 8.36 -18.21 -1.12
N GLN A 308 8.67 -16.90 -1.11
CA GLN A 308 8.09 -15.95 -0.15
C GLN A 308 6.56 -15.92 -0.23
N GLN A 309 5.99 -15.88 -1.44
CA GLN A 309 4.53 -15.87 -1.64
C GLN A 309 3.84 -17.13 -1.10
N LYS A 310 4.51 -18.31 -1.19
CA LYS A 310 3.94 -19.57 -0.70
C LYS A 310 4.17 -19.83 0.77
N THR A 311 5.31 -19.41 1.31
CA THR A 311 5.74 -19.82 2.66
C THR A 311 5.61 -18.70 3.69
N GLY A 312 5.51 -17.41 3.25
CA GLY A 312 5.54 -16.27 4.18
C GLY A 312 6.82 -16.25 5.05
N PHE A 313 7.94 -16.83 4.56
CA PHE A 313 9.14 -17.05 5.36
C PHE A 313 9.69 -15.79 6.03
N VAL A 314 9.59 -14.64 5.35
CA VAL A 314 9.97 -13.35 5.93
C VAL A 314 8.72 -12.74 6.56
N SER A 315 8.65 -12.83 7.89
CA SER A 315 7.61 -12.16 8.68
C SER A 315 8.05 -10.73 9.04
N LEU A 316 7.08 -9.85 9.15
CA LEU A 316 7.25 -8.47 9.59
C LEU A 316 6.52 -8.26 10.93
N ASP A 317 6.98 -7.30 11.71
CA ASP A 317 6.26 -6.87 12.91
C ASP A 317 5.00 -6.05 12.47
N PRO A 318 3.78 -6.52 12.76
CA PRO A 318 2.56 -5.83 12.37
C PRO A 318 2.44 -4.42 12.92
N ASN A 319 2.98 -4.16 14.11
CA ASN A 319 2.92 -2.85 14.74
C ASN A 319 3.75 -1.79 14.02
N THR A 320 4.82 -2.22 13.32
CA THR A 320 5.70 -1.30 12.59
C THR A 320 5.37 -1.23 11.11
N TYR A 321 4.98 -2.36 10.50
CA TYR A 321 4.82 -2.49 9.05
C TYR A 321 3.38 -2.70 8.59
N TYR A 322 2.41 -2.74 9.51
CA TYR A 322 0.98 -2.90 9.26
C TYR A 322 0.58 -4.21 8.55
N VAL A 323 1.54 -5.11 8.33
CA VAL A 323 1.35 -6.43 7.70
C VAL A 323 2.18 -7.49 8.42
N LYS A 324 1.63 -8.71 8.55
CA LYS A 324 2.29 -9.84 9.22
C LYS A 324 3.42 -10.47 8.40
N GLU A 325 3.33 -10.39 7.07
CA GLU A 325 4.25 -11.00 6.12
C GLU A 325 4.58 -10.01 5.02
N VAL A 326 5.78 -10.13 4.45
CA VAL A 326 6.15 -9.33 3.28
C VAL A 326 5.28 -9.72 2.10
N PRO A 327 4.34 -8.85 1.67
CA PRO A 327 3.50 -9.16 0.53
C PRO A 327 4.33 -9.07 -0.76
N VAL A 328 4.06 -9.97 -1.69
CA VAL A 328 4.74 -10.04 -2.98
C VAL A 328 3.75 -9.79 -4.11
N TYR A 329 4.02 -8.76 -4.88
CA TYR A 329 3.30 -8.48 -6.12
C TYR A 329 4.20 -8.81 -7.32
N MET A 330 3.77 -9.75 -8.16
CA MET A 330 4.49 -10.17 -9.35
C MET A 330 3.70 -9.75 -10.59
N ASP A 331 4.18 -8.74 -11.27
CA ASP A 331 3.67 -8.31 -12.56
C ASP A 331 4.70 -8.55 -13.66
N VAL A 332 4.31 -9.33 -14.67
CA VAL A 332 5.17 -9.71 -15.80
C VAL A 332 5.62 -8.48 -16.58
N THR A 333 4.74 -7.50 -16.74
CA THR A 333 5.04 -6.25 -17.46
C THR A 333 6.17 -5.49 -16.79
N THR A 334 6.10 -5.37 -15.47
CA THR A 334 7.13 -4.72 -14.65
C THR A 334 8.48 -5.45 -14.75
N VAL A 335 8.48 -6.78 -14.72
CA VAL A 335 9.69 -7.60 -14.89
C VAL A 335 10.33 -7.36 -16.26
N LEU A 336 9.55 -7.39 -17.33
CA LEU A 336 10.04 -7.15 -18.68
C LEU A 336 10.60 -5.73 -18.85
N TRP A 337 9.90 -4.74 -18.31
CA TRP A 337 10.33 -3.34 -18.40
C TRP A 337 11.64 -3.08 -17.64
N LEU A 338 11.80 -3.64 -16.45
CA LEU A 338 13.04 -3.55 -15.66
C LEU A 338 14.22 -4.25 -16.38
N ASN A 339 13.99 -5.42 -16.97
CA ASN A 339 15.02 -6.11 -17.75
C ASN A 339 15.43 -5.29 -18.97
N GLY A 340 14.46 -4.75 -19.71
CA GLY A 340 14.71 -3.89 -20.86
C GLY A 340 15.49 -2.63 -20.49
N LEU A 341 15.10 -1.95 -19.41
CA LEU A 341 15.79 -0.77 -18.90
C LEU A 341 17.22 -1.10 -18.48
N THR A 342 17.41 -2.18 -17.71
CA THR A 342 18.74 -2.61 -17.26
C THR A 342 19.65 -2.94 -18.44
N LEU A 343 19.13 -3.69 -19.43
CA LEU A 343 19.87 -3.99 -20.64
C LEU A 343 20.27 -2.71 -21.40
N ALA A 344 19.33 -1.79 -21.59
CA ALA A 344 19.56 -0.53 -22.31
C ALA A 344 20.64 0.33 -21.62
N VAL A 345 20.51 0.53 -20.30
CA VAL A 345 21.47 1.33 -19.53
C VAL A 345 22.86 0.68 -19.54
N CYS A 346 22.94 -0.64 -19.30
CA CYS A 346 24.22 -1.35 -19.36
C CYS A 346 24.85 -1.28 -20.74
N MET A 347 24.09 -1.39 -21.82
CA MET A 347 24.59 -1.25 -23.19
C MET A 347 25.14 0.15 -23.46
N VAL A 348 24.45 1.20 -22.99
CA VAL A 348 24.96 2.59 -23.11
C VAL A 348 26.27 2.76 -22.35
N LEU A 349 26.37 2.22 -21.14
CA LEU A 349 27.59 2.27 -20.33
C LEU A 349 28.75 1.51 -20.97
N LEU A 350 28.48 0.41 -21.69
CA LEU A 350 29.52 -0.37 -22.40
C LEU A 350 30.11 0.37 -23.61
N VAL A 351 29.41 1.37 -24.16
CA VAL A 351 29.96 2.18 -25.26
C VAL A 351 31.22 2.93 -24.81
N LEU A 352 31.27 3.41 -23.55
CA LEU A 352 32.40 4.14 -23.02
C LEU A 352 33.73 3.36 -23.12
N PRO A 353 33.86 2.14 -22.55
CA PRO A 353 35.12 1.38 -22.67
C PRO A 353 35.37 0.88 -24.11
N SER A 354 34.33 0.67 -24.91
CA SER A 354 34.53 0.22 -26.30
C SER A 354 35.31 1.23 -27.18
N PHE A 355 35.24 2.53 -26.84
CA PHE A 355 36.07 3.54 -27.50
C PHE A 355 37.58 3.37 -27.27
N ILE A 356 37.99 2.73 -26.18
CA ILE A 356 39.40 2.44 -25.87
C ILE A 356 39.99 1.52 -26.95
N ILE A 357 39.19 0.58 -27.49
CA ILE A 357 39.59 -0.34 -28.52
C ILE A 357 40.04 0.43 -29.79
N SER A 358 39.40 1.56 -30.09
CA SER A 358 39.74 2.36 -31.26
C SER A 358 41.12 3.05 -31.15
N ARG A 359 41.60 3.26 -29.93
CA ARG A 359 42.85 3.96 -29.63
C ARG A 359 44.08 3.03 -29.43
N ILE A 360 43.91 1.71 -29.48
CA ILE A 360 45.03 0.75 -29.38
C ILE A 360 45.83 0.77 -30.68
N PRO A 361 47.08 1.24 -30.68
CA PRO A 361 47.89 1.28 -31.92
C PRO A 361 48.40 -0.13 -32.23
N PRO A 362 48.35 -0.58 -33.52
CA PRO A 362 48.78 -1.93 -33.91
C PRO A 362 50.25 -2.22 -33.62
N THR A 363 51.10 -1.18 -33.55
CA THR A 363 52.53 -1.28 -33.36
C THR A 363 52.96 -1.70 -31.91
N GLN A 364 52.12 -1.49 -30.94
CA GLN A 364 52.43 -1.89 -29.53
C GLN A 364 52.17 -3.38 -29.27
N VAL A 365 51.29 -4.00 -30.02
CA VAL A 365 50.91 -5.39 -29.84
C VAL A 365 51.96 -6.36 -30.42
N LEU A 366 52.72 -5.93 -31.42
CA LEU A 366 53.79 -6.73 -32.03
C LEU A 366 55.09 -6.72 -31.22
N LYS A 367 55.24 -5.82 -30.21
CA LYS A 367 56.43 -5.70 -29.38
C LYS A 367 56.43 -6.54 -28.08
N ILE A 368 55.33 -7.25 -27.78
CA ILE A 368 55.23 -8.09 -26.60
C ILE A 368 55.48 -9.54 -27.01
N ASN A 369 56.71 -9.89 -27.32
CA ASN A 369 57.51 -10.97 -26.74
C ASN A 369 58.90 -11.04 -27.41
N PRO A 370 59.96 -11.02 -26.67
CA PRO A 370 61.13 -11.83 -27.05
C PRO A 370 60.93 -13.27 -26.58
#